data_ce83200a06443ae1ddc3954f36a3ef3d
#
_entry.id   ce83200a06443ae1ddc3954f36a3ef3d
#
_cell.length_a   1.000
_cell.length_b   1.000
_cell.length_c   1.000
_cell.angle_alpha   90.00
_cell.angle_beta   90.00
_cell.angle_gamma   90.00
#
_symmetry.space_group_name_H-M   'P 1'
#
loop_
_entity.id
_entity.type
_entity.pdbx_description
1 polymer ?
#
loop_
_entity_poly.entity_id
_entity_poly.type
_entity_poly.pdbx_seq_one_letter_code
_entity_poly.pdbx_strand_id
1 'polypeptide(L)'
;MTYRIHVRDAVSTDREFLARGNEAMALETEHRTLDPQTIRRGVDAVLEHPAHGRYFIAEDNAREPLGQLMVTYEWSDWRNGQFWWLQSVYVVPEARRRGVFQAMYDHVDALVRATPGVCGLRLYVETDNSRAQRTYERCGLHDASYRVMEVDYSSSIASATKG
;
A
#
# COMPACT_ATOMS: atom_id res chain seq x y z
N MET A 1 25.74 -10.18 -12.98
CA MET A 1 24.98 -8.93 -12.70
C MET A 1 24.45 -8.96 -11.28
N THR A 2 24.67 -7.93 -10.53
CA THR A 2 24.11 -7.83 -9.18
C THR A 2 22.59 -7.60 -9.29
N TYR A 3 21.79 -8.43 -8.63
CA TYR A 3 20.34 -8.24 -8.52
C TYR A 3 20.09 -6.95 -7.72
N ARG A 4 19.42 -5.99 -8.34
CA ARG A 4 19.11 -4.71 -7.74
C ARG A 4 17.61 -4.45 -7.84
N ILE A 5 17.01 -3.98 -6.76
CA ILE A 5 15.63 -3.56 -6.73
C ILE A 5 15.60 -2.03 -6.86
N HIS A 6 14.82 -1.55 -7.81
CA HIS A 6 14.56 -0.14 -8.01
C HIS A 6 13.13 0.17 -7.58
N VAL A 7 12.94 1.28 -6.87
CA VAL A 7 11.61 1.72 -6.46
C VAL A 7 11.33 3.08 -7.12
N ARG A 8 10.17 3.19 -7.72
CA ARG A 8 9.71 4.40 -8.41
C ARG A 8 8.24 4.67 -8.18
N ASP A 9 7.80 5.89 -8.49
CA ASP A 9 6.38 6.18 -8.61
C ASP A 9 5.72 5.30 -9.66
N ALA A 10 4.49 4.88 -9.37
CA ALA A 10 3.65 4.23 -10.36
C ALA A 10 3.13 5.24 -11.37
N VAL A 11 2.94 4.77 -12.59
CA VAL A 11 2.37 5.53 -13.71
C VAL A 11 1.15 4.80 -14.28
N SER A 12 0.41 5.42 -15.18
CA SER A 12 -0.82 4.87 -15.75
C SER A 12 -0.66 3.47 -16.39
N THR A 13 0.52 3.18 -16.95
CA THR A 13 0.83 1.87 -17.53
C THR A 13 0.97 0.75 -16.48
N ASP A 14 1.14 1.08 -15.21
CA ASP A 14 1.22 0.11 -14.11
C ASP A 14 -0.17 -0.35 -13.61
N ARG A 15 -1.24 0.25 -14.10
CA ARG A 15 -2.64 0.03 -13.67
C ARG A 15 -3.00 -1.44 -13.49
N GLU A 16 -2.73 -2.27 -14.50
CA GLU A 16 -3.09 -3.69 -14.47
C GLU A 16 -2.27 -4.47 -13.43
N PHE A 17 -1.00 -4.16 -13.28
CA PHE A 17 -0.17 -4.75 -12.23
C PHE A 17 -0.71 -4.40 -10.85
N LEU A 18 -1.05 -3.13 -10.61
CA LEU A 18 -1.61 -2.65 -9.35
C LEU A 18 -2.96 -3.30 -9.02
N ALA A 19 -3.85 -3.37 -10.01
CA ALA A 19 -5.16 -3.99 -9.81
C ALA A 19 -5.05 -5.48 -9.49
N ARG A 20 -4.25 -6.23 -10.24
CA ARG A 20 -4.00 -7.66 -10.00
C ARG A 20 -3.31 -7.92 -8.67
N GLY A 21 -2.37 -7.06 -8.27
CA GLY A 21 -1.73 -7.15 -6.96
C GLY A 21 -2.72 -7.00 -5.81
N ASN A 22 -3.67 -6.06 -5.93
CA ASN A 22 -4.74 -5.90 -4.95
C ASN A 22 -5.71 -7.10 -4.93
N GLU A 23 -6.09 -7.62 -6.09
CA GLU A 23 -6.93 -8.83 -6.20
C GLU A 23 -6.25 -10.03 -5.53
N ALA A 24 -4.97 -10.25 -5.83
CA ALA A 24 -4.19 -11.34 -5.24
C ALA A 24 -4.03 -11.16 -3.72
N MET A 25 -3.71 -9.98 -3.25
CA MET A 25 -3.57 -9.67 -1.83
C MET A 25 -4.88 -9.94 -1.07
N ALA A 26 -6.01 -9.45 -1.57
CA ALA A 26 -7.31 -9.65 -0.94
C ALA A 26 -7.69 -11.14 -0.85
N LEU A 27 -7.38 -11.91 -1.89
CA LEU A 27 -7.61 -13.35 -1.90
C LEU A 27 -6.69 -14.09 -0.91
N GLU A 28 -5.40 -13.74 -0.87
CA GLU A 28 -4.41 -14.39 -0.02
C GLU A 28 -4.62 -14.08 1.48
N THR A 29 -4.94 -12.83 1.83
CA THR A 29 -5.00 -12.37 3.22
C THR A 29 -6.40 -12.43 3.82
N GLU A 30 -7.42 -12.13 3.04
CA GLU A 30 -8.80 -11.99 3.52
C GLU A 30 -9.77 -13.04 2.94
N HIS A 31 -9.29 -13.93 2.06
CA HIS A 31 -10.12 -14.87 1.30
C HIS A 31 -11.27 -14.18 0.56
N ARG A 32 -11.02 -12.98 0.07
CA ARG A 32 -12.00 -12.10 -0.53
C ARG A 32 -11.71 -11.87 -2.01
N THR A 33 -12.74 -12.02 -2.84
CA THR A 33 -12.66 -11.68 -4.27
C THR A 33 -13.13 -10.23 -4.47
N LEU A 34 -12.28 -9.42 -5.08
CA LEU A 34 -12.63 -8.04 -5.43
C LEU A 34 -13.37 -8.00 -6.78
N ASP A 35 -14.31 -7.04 -6.92
CA ASP A 35 -14.90 -6.77 -8.22
C ASP A 35 -13.85 -6.14 -9.16
N PRO A 36 -13.57 -6.77 -10.33
CA PRO A 36 -12.48 -6.34 -11.20
C PRO A 36 -12.65 -4.91 -11.74
N GLN A 37 -13.88 -4.46 -11.94
CA GLN A 37 -14.13 -3.09 -12.42
C GLN A 37 -13.92 -2.07 -11.31
N THR A 38 -14.37 -2.38 -10.10
CA THR A 38 -14.25 -1.50 -8.95
C THR A 38 -12.78 -1.29 -8.58
N ILE A 39 -11.98 -2.38 -8.52
CA ILE A 39 -10.56 -2.22 -8.18
C ILE A 39 -9.80 -1.42 -9.25
N ARG A 40 -10.07 -1.61 -10.54
CA ARG A 40 -9.42 -0.84 -11.61
C ARG A 40 -9.76 0.63 -11.53
N ARG A 41 -11.03 0.98 -11.31
CA ARG A 41 -11.44 2.39 -11.09
C ARG A 41 -10.82 2.99 -9.84
N GLY A 42 -10.69 2.20 -8.76
CA GLY A 42 -10.03 2.64 -7.54
C GLY A 42 -8.54 2.94 -7.74
N VAL A 43 -7.85 2.08 -8.49
CA VAL A 43 -6.44 2.30 -8.87
C VAL A 43 -6.29 3.54 -9.75
N ASP A 44 -7.14 3.68 -10.80
CA ASP A 44 -7.14 4.85 -11.67
C ASP A 44 -7.33 6.14 -10.87
N ALA A 45 -8.28 6.14 -9.94
CA ALA A 45 -8.54 7.31 -9.10
C ALA A 45 -7.32 7.75 -8.27
N VAL A 46 -6.50 6.82 -7.77
CA VAL A 46 -5.25 7.14 -7.06
C VAL A 46 -4.19 7.66 -8.04
N LEU A 47 -4.05 7.03 -9.21
CA LEU A 47 -3.07 7.45 -10.23
C LEU A 47 -3.36 8.85 -10.78
N GLU A 48 -4.65 9.22 -10.90
CA GLU A 48 -5.09 10.50 -11.46
C GLU A 48 -5.19 11.62 -10.40
N HIS A 49 -5.42 11.26 -9.13
CA HIS A 49 -5.67 12.22 -8.05
C HIS A 49 -4.68 12.04 -6.88
N PRO A 50 -3.55 12.76 -6.88
CA PRO A 50 -2.54 12.64 -5.82
C PRO A 50 -3.05 12.87 -4.39
N ALA A 51 -4.19 13.54 -4.22
CA ALA A 51 -4.82 13.73 -2.91
C ALA A 51 -5.39 12.43 -2.31
N HIS A 52 -5.71 11.43 -3.15
CA HIS A 52 -6.18 10.12 -2.67
C HIS A 52 -5.05 9.25 -2.14
N GLY A 53 -3.87 9.39 -2.69
CA GLY A 53 -2.71 8.60 -2.32
C GLY A 53 -1.66 8.57 -3.43
N ARG A 54 -0.67 7.71 -3.24
CA ARG A 54 0.45 7.55 -4.16
C ARG A 54 0.88 6.10 -4.20
N TYR A 55 0.95 5.53 -5.39
CA TYR A 55 1.48 4.18 -5.58
C TYR A 55 2.97 4.19 -5.93
N PHE A 56 3.68 3.22 -5.41
CA PHE A 56 5.06 2.91 -5.75
C PHE A 56 5.16 1.50 -6.33
N ILE A 57 6.07 1.33 -7.28
CA ILE A 57 6.43 0.05 -7.89
C ILE A 57 7.88 -0.26 -7.54
N ALA A 58 8.12 -1.48 -7.06
CA ALA A 58 9.44 -2.08 -7.02
C ALA A 58 9.64 -2.91 -8.29
N GLU A 59 10.76 -2.72 -8.97
CA GLU A 59 11.11 -3.41 -10.21
C GLU A 59 12.55 -3.92 -10.18
N ASP A 60 12.86 -4.91 -11.01
CA ASP A 60 14.22 -5.43 -11.16
C ASP A 60 15.05 -4.65 -12.20
N ASN A 61 16.24 -5.16 -12.51
CA ASN A 61 17.13 -4.54 -13.50
C ASN A 61 16.55 -4.56 -14.93
N ALA A 62 15.61 -5.46 -15.23
CA ALA A 62 14.92 -5.55 -16.52
C ALA A 62 13.63 -4.71 -16.57
N ARG A 63 13.35 -3.95 -15.51
CA ARG A 63 12.11 -3.19 -15.32
C ARG A 63 10.86 -4.03 -15.14
N GLU A 64 11.01 -5.31 -14.78
CA GLU A 64 9.87 -6.16 -14.45
C GLU A 64 9.36 -5.84 -13.05
N PRO A 65 8.04 -5.61 -12.87
CA PRO A 65 7.47 -5.29 -11.58
C PRO A 65 7.54 -6.46 -10.60
N LEU A 66 8.06 -6.22 -9.41
CA LEU A 66 8.25 -7.20 -8.34
C LEU A 66 7.27 -7.01 -7.19
N GLY A 67 6.77 -5.79 -7.02
CA GLY A 67 5.86 -5.45 -5.92
C GLY A 67 5.33 -4.04 -6.02
N GLN A 68 4.36 -3.76 -5.17
CA GLN A 68 3.67 -2.48 -5.06
C GLN A 68 3.47 -2.09 -3.61
N LEU A 69 3.33 -0.80 -3.38
CA LEU A 69 2.96 -0.20 -2.11
C LEU A 69 2.18 1.08 -2.38
N MET A 70 1.08 1.31 -1.67
CA MET A 70 0.34 2.57 -1.70
C MET A 70 0.58 3.34 -0.40
N VAL A 71 0.65 4.66 -0.51
CA VAL A 71 0.61 5.59 0.62
C VAL A 71 -0.68 6.39 0.54
N THR A 72 -1.38 6.51 1.65
CA THR A 72 -2.49 7.45 1.86
C THR A 72 -2.17 8.38 3.03
N TYR A 73 -3.00 9.36 3.31
CA TYR A 73 -2.67 10.47 4.19
C TYR A 73 -3.70 10.64 5.29
N GLU A 74 -3.22 10.97 6.50
CA GLU A 74 -4.06 11.33 7.65
C GLU A 74 -3.50 12.58 8.30
N TRP A 75 -4.31 13.64 8.42
CA TRP A 75 -3.93 14.83 9.16
C TRP A 75 -3.99 14.58 10.66
N SER A 76 -2.97 15.02 11.39
CA SER A 76 -2.96 15.06 12.86
C SER A 76 -2.90 16.50 13.34
N ASP A 77 -4.01 16.99 13.88
CA ASP A 77 -4.08 18.31 14.50
C ASP A 77 -3.17 18.41 15.73
N TRP A 78 -3.05 17.32 16.50
CA TRP A 78 -2.17 17.27 17.67
C TRP A 78 -0.69 17.44 17.32
N ARG A 79 -0.29 17.04 16.11
CA ARG A 79 1.09 17.13 15.63
C ARG A 79 1.31 18.25 14.62
N ASN A 80 0.21 18.92 14.22
CA ASN A 80 0.23 19.84 13.10
C ASN A 80 1.00 19.25 11.90
N GLY A 81 0.70 18.01 11.57
CA GLY A 81 1.43 17.24 10.58
C GLY A 81 0.61 16.10 10.00
N GLN A 82 1.14 15.50 8.96
CA GLN A 82 0.48 14.43 8.22
C GLN A 82 1.15 13.09 8.48
N PHE A 83 0.38 12.08 8.88
CA PHE A 83 0.81 10.69 8.82
C PHE A 83 0.66 10.15 7.40
N TRP A 84 1.63 9.38 6.98
CA TRP A 84 1.49 8.54 5.79
C TRP A 84 1.14 7.12 6.20
N TRP A 85 0.10 6.57 5.57
CA TRP A 85 -0.35 5.21 5.78
C TRP A 85 0.14 4.30 4.67
N LEU A 86 0.85 3.23 5.02
CA LEU A 86 1.23 2.18 4.08
C LEU A 86 0.05 1.25 3.87
N GLN A 87 -0.39 1.11 2.63
CA GLN A 87 -1.54 0.29 2.24
C GLN A 87 -1.23 -0.49 0.97
N SER A 88 -2.06 -1.49 0.66
CA SER A 88 -1.98 -2.25 -0.60
C SER A 88 -0.58 -2.79 -0.90
N VAL A 89 0.12 -3.23 0.14
CA VAL A 89 1.47 -3.80 0.02
C VAL A 89 1.37 -5.22 -0.55
N TYR A 90 1.96 -5.43 -1.71
CA TYR A 90 2.00 -6.73 -2.35
C TYR A 90 3.36 -6.98 -3.00
N VAL A 91 3.86 -8.19 -2.87
CA VAL A 91 5.07 -8.67 -3.54
C VAL A 91 4.71 -9.95 -4.28
N VAL A 92 5.06 -10.02 -5.57
CA VAL A 92 4.79 -11.22 -6.37
C VAL A 92 5.47 -12.44 -5.72
N PRO A 93 4.83 -13.62 -5.74
CA PRO A 93 5.32 -14.80 -5.01
C PRO A 93 6.80 -15.12 -5.28
N GLU A 94 7.24 -15.00 -6.53
CA GLU A 94 8.60 -15.33 -6.98
C GLU A 94 9.67 -14.36 -6.43
N ALA A 95 9.25 -13.16 -6.04
CA ALA A 95 10.15 -12.11 -5.52
C ALA A 95 10.13 -12.00 -3.98
N ARG A 96 9.30 -12.79 -3.31
CA ARG A 96 9.21 -12.78 -1.83
C ARG A 96 10.52 -13.25 -1.20
N ARG A 97 10.81 -12.74 0.01
CA ARG A 97 12.03 -12.99 0.79
C ARG A 97 13.32 -12.54 0.11
N ARG A 98 13.23 -11.68 -0.89
CA ARG A 98 14.37 -11.11 -1.64
C ARG A 98 14.59 -9.62 -1.34
N GLY A 99 13.97 -9.10 -0.27
CA GLY A 99 14.14 -7.70 0.16
C GLY A 99 13.26 -6.69 -0.56
N VAL A 100 12.28 -7.12 -1.37
CA VAL A 100 11.42 -6.20 -2.14
C VAL A 100 10.61 -5.27 -1.23
N PHE A 101 9.97 -5.81 -0.19
CA PHE A 101 9.26 -4.99 0.79
C PHE A 101 10.20 -4.00 1.48
N GLN A 102 11.39 -4.46 1.92
CA GLN A 102 12.35 -3.58 2.59
C GLN A 102 12.77 -2.42 1.67
N ALA A 103 13.02 -2.69 0.40
CA ALA A 103 13.38 -1.64 -0.56
C ALA A 103 12.26 -0.59 -0.73
N MET A 104 10.99 -1.04 -0.80
CA MET A 104 9.84 -0.13 -0.86
C MET A 104 9.69 0.68 0.41
N TYR A 105 9.82 0.03 1.57
CA TYR A 105 9.76 0.69 2.87
C TYR A 105 10.84 1.76 3.01
N ASP A 106 12.10 1.42 2.72
CA ASP A 106 13.23 2.34 2.81
C ASP A 106 13.06 3.56 1.89
N HIS A 107 12.50 3.33 0.70
CA HIS A 107 12.18 4.41 -0.24
C HIS A 107 11.14 5.37 0.34
N VAL A 108 10.05 4.84 0.90
CA VAL A 108 8.99 5.66 1.51
C VAL A 108 9.49 6.36 2.78
N ASP A 109 10.25 5.67 3.63
CA ASP A 109 10.84 6.26 4.84
C ASP A 109 11.77 7.45 4.50
N ALA A 110 12.59 7.31 3.45
CA ALA A 110 13.43 8.39 2.97
C ALA A 110 12.59 9.59 2.47
N LEU A 111 11.50 9.35 1.76
CA LEU A 111 10.57 10.41 1.32
C LEU A 111 9.90 11.10 2.50
N VAL A 112 9.42 10.36 3.49
CA VAL A 112 8.81 10.89 4.71
C VAL A 112 9.77 11.82 5.42
N ARG A 113 11.02 11.39 5.62
CA ARG A 113 12.06 12.20 6.28
C ARG A 113 12.42 13.47 5.50
N ALA A 114 12.30 13.43 4.19
CA ALA A 114 12.59 14.57 3.31
C ALA A 114 11.40 15.50 3.10
N THR A 115 10.18 15.11 3.49
CA THR A 115 8.95 15.88 3.23
C THR A 115 8.57 16.70 4.47
N PRO A 116 8.65 18.03 4.42
CA PRO A 116 8.21 18.88 5.53
C PRO A 116 6.73 18.64 5.88
N GLY A 117 6.42 18.62 7.18
CA GLY A 117 5.06 18.44 7.67
C GLY A 117 4.58 16.99 7.74
N VAL A 118 5.37 16.02 7.29
CA VAL A 118 5.08 14.59 7.53
C VAL A 118 5.61 14.22 8.91
N CYS A 119 4.73 13.71 9.78
CA CYS A 119 5.05 13.44 11.18
C CYS A 119 5.24 11.96 11.49
N GLY A 120 4.98 11.05 10.56
CA GLY A 120 5.21 9.63 10.77
C GLY A 120 4.59 8.71 9.72
N LEU A 121 4.85 7.41 9.93
CA LEU A 121 4.28 6.31 9.14
C LEU A 121 3.34 5.48 10.01
N ARG A 122 2.26 5.01 9.42
CA ARG A 122 1.30 4.07 10.00
C ARG A 122 0.96 2.97 9.01
N LEU A 123 0.49 1.85 9.52
CA LEU A 123 -0.10 0.77 8.71
C LEU A 123 -1.09 -0.03 9.55
N TYR A 124 -1.97 -0.76 8.85
CA TYR A 124 -2.78 -1.82 9.44
C TYR A 124 -2.05 -3.15 9.31
N VAL A 125 -2.13 -3.95 10.35
CA VAL A 125 -1.68 -5.34 10.34
C VAL A 125 -2.70 -6.20 11.06
N GLU A 126 -3.02 -7.35 10.49
CA GLU A 126 -3.91 -8.30 11.14
C GLU A 126 -3.31 -8.80 12.47
N THR A 127 -4.15 -8.91 13.48
CA THR A 127 -3.73 -9.31 14.84
C THR A 127 -3.06 -10.67 14.88
N ASP A 128 -3.45 -11.57 13.97
CA ASP A 128 -2.92 -12.94 13.89
C ASP A 128 -1.72 -13.07 12.93
N ASN A 129 -1.39 -12.02 12.18
CA ASN A 129 -0.26 -12.03 11.24
C ASN A 129 1.07 -11.68 11.94
N SER A 130 1.51 -12.55 12.84
CA SER A 130 2.75 -12.36 13.61
C SER A 130 4.00 -12.25 12.75
N ARG A 131 3.99 -12.83 11.54
CA ARG A 131 5.11 -12.71 10.61
C ARG A 131 5.25 -11.28 10.06
N ALA A 132 4.14 -10.68 9.63
CA ALA A 132 4.13 -9.30 9.16
C ALA A 132 4.48 -8.33 10.30
N GLN A 133 3.92 -8.54 11.49
CA GLN A 133 4.22 -7.74 12.69
C GLN A 133 5.73 -7.69 12.96
N ARG A 134 6.40 -8.85 13.01
CA ARG A 134 7.87 -8.90 13.19
C ARG A 134 8.64 -8.20 12.08
N THR A 135 8.13 -8.21 10.86
CA THR A 135 8.75 -7.47 9.75
C THR A 135 8.66 -5.97 9.98
N TYR A 136 7.49 -5.49 10.37
CA TYR A 136 7.26 -4.07 10.65
C TYR A 136 8.01 -3.58 11.88
N GLU A 137 8.10 -4.39 12.93
CA GLU A 137 8.91 -4.09 14.12
C GLU A 137 10.39 -3.90 13.78
N ARG A 138 10.94 -4.73 12.88
CA ARG A 138 12.33 -4.54 12.38
C ARG A 138 12.52 -3.24 11.59
N CYS A 139 11.46 -2.71 11.01
CA CYS A 139 11.47 -1.40 10.36
C CYS A 139 11.31 -0.24 11.34
N GLY A 140 11.13 -0.52 12.64
CA GLY A 140 10.96 0.50 13.68
C GLY A 140 9.51 0.89 13.95
N LEU A 141 8.52 0.23 13.33
CA LEU A 141 7.11 0.41 13.70
C LEU A 141 6.81 -0.36 14.99
N HIS A 142 5.88 0.14 15.76
CA HIS A 142 5.42 -0.48 17.00
C HIS A 142 3.90 -0.40 17.11
N ASP A 143 3.32 -1.23 17.92
CA ASP A 143 1.87 -1.18 18.19
C ASP A 143 1.50 0.20 18.78
N ALA A 144 0.61 0.91 18.11
CA ALA A 144 0.12 2.21 18.55
C ALA A 144 -1.01 2.10 19.58
N SER A 145 -1.40 0.88 19.96
CA SER A 145 -2.45 0.57 20.94
C SER A 145 -3.85 1.10 20.56
N TYR A 146 -4.10 1.30 19.25
CA TYR A 146 -5.42 1.60 18.72
C TYR A 146 -6.06 0.37 18.07
N ARG A 147 -7.37 0.31 18.13
CA ARG A 147 -8.19 -0.65 17.38
C ARG A 147 -8.95 0.09 16.31
N VAL A 148 -9.03 -0.49 15.12
CA VAL A 148 -9.92 0.00 14.08
C VAL A 148 -11.33 -0.47 14.36
N MET A 149 -12.28 0.46 14.35
CA MET A 149 -13.70 0.19 14.39
C MET A 149 -14.30 0.68 13.08
N GLU A 150 -15.17 -0.13 12.47
CA GLU A 150 -15.65 0.11 11.12
C GLU A 150 -17.16 -0.07 11.02
N VAL A 151 -17.79 0.72 10.19
CA VAL A 151 -19.07 0.44 9.58
C VAL A 151 -18.91 0.61 8.07
N ASP A 152 -19.21 -0.45 7.31
CA ASP A 152 -19.04 -0.46 5.86
C ASP A 152 -20.39 -0.17 5.16
N TYR A 153 -20.44 0.92 4.40
CA TYR A 153 -21.58 1.34 3.60
C TYR A 153 -21.43 1.00 2.10
N SER A 154 -20.37 0.34 1.67
CA SER A 154 -20.08 0.10 0.26
C SER A 154 -21.18 -0.71 -0.45
N SER A 155 -21.82 -1.65 0.23
CA SER A 155 -22.95 -2.41 -0.30
C SER A 155 -24.21 -1.56 -0.53
N SER A 156 -24.45 -0.53 0.27
CA SER A 156 -25.58 0.39 0.12
C SER A 156 -25.36 1.41 -0.99
N ILE A 157 -24.13 1.82 -1.25
CA ILE A 157 -23.75 2.69 -2.37
C ILE A 157 -23.96 1.96 -3.70
N ALA A 158 -23.61 0.68 -3.79
CA ALA A 158 -23.82 -0.14 -4.99
C ALA A 158 -25.32 -0.31 -5.34
N SER A 159 -26.21 -0.33 -4.35
CA SER A 159 -27.67 -0.42 -4.57
C SER A 159 -28.28 0.91 -5.01
N ALA A 160 -27.73 2.05 -4.60
CA ALA A 160 -28.21 3.38 -4.98
C ALA A 160 -27.88 3.76 -6.43
N THR A 161 -26.86 3.15 -7.03
CA THR A 161 -26.44 3.41 -8.42
C THR A 161 -27.22 2.59 -9.46
N LYS A 162 -28.12 1.70 -9.04
CA LYS A 162 -28.98 0.87 -9.89
C LYS A 162 -30.42 1.38 -10.00
N GLY A 163 -30.67 2.59 -9.52
CA GLY A 163 -31.97 3.28 -9.63
C GLY A 163 -32.04 4.20 -10.85
#